data_811efd2e002169bc8b359a6bf58b7b6d
#
_entry.id   811efd2e002169bc8b359a6bf58b7b6d
#
_cell.length_a   1.000
_cell.length_b   1.000
_cell.length_c   1.000
_cell.angle_alpha   90.00
_cell.angle_beta   90.00
_cell.angle_gamma   90.00
#
_symmetry.space_group_name_H-M   'P 1'
#
loop_
_entity.id
_entity.type
_entity.pdbx_description
1 polymer ?
#
loop_
_entity_poly.entity_id
_entity_poly.type
_entity_poly.pdbx_seq_one_letter_code
_entity_poly.pdbx_strand_id
1 'polypeptide(L)'
;MKYLKNLFLSITLLLIISCDSKPVHGRNGMVVSTSYQASKVGIDILKQGGNAVDAASAVGFALAVTSSSNGNIGGGGFMVGRFAEGKTFTLDYREMAPSKAYKDIYLDDDDNVIEGKSLNTHFASGVPGSVDGLLKAWKDHGSGNISL
;
A
#
# COMPACT_ATOMS: atom_id res chain seq x y z
N MET A 1 43.62 20.44 19.04
CA MET A 1 42.78 21.10 18.02
C MET A 1 42.96 20.57 16.60
N LYS A 2 44.19 20.30 16.15
CA LYS A 2 44.49 19.85 14.76
C LYS A 2 43.89 18.43 14.47
N TYR A 3 43.99 17.51 15.39
CA TYR A 3 43.43 16.14 15.25
C TYR A 3 41.89 16.10 15.24
N LEU A 4 41.24 16.94 16.02
CA LEU A 4 39.78 17.06 16.06
C LEU A 4 39.22 17.59 14.73
N LYS A 5 39.91 18.54 14.11
CA LYS A 5 39.58 19.07 12.77
C LYS A 5 39.69 18.01 11.67
N ASN A 6 40.74 17.19 11.72
CA ASN A 6 40.96 16.10 10.74
C ASN A 6 39.94 14.97 10.93
N LEU A 7 39.60 14.65 12.17
CA LEU A 7 38.56 13.65 12.48
C LEU A 7 37.19 14.13 11.96
N PHE A 8 36.83 15.39 12.19
CA PHE A 8 35.58 15.95 11.69
C PHE A 8 35.53 15.98 10.15
N LEU A 9 36.63 16.33 9.48
CA LEU A 9 36.72 16.31 8.02
C LEU A 9 36.58 14.88 7.46
N SER A 10 37.19 13.90 8.09
CA SER A 10 37.05 12.47 7.69
C SER A 10 35.64 11.93 7.86
N ILE A 11 34.94 12.27 8.95
CA ILE A 11 33.55 11.88 9.19
C ILE A 11 32.61 12.55 8.17
N THR A 12 32.84 13.84 7.86
CA THR A 12 32.05 14.55 6.85
C THR A 12 32.26 13.96 5.45
N LEU A 13 33.49 13.56 5.11
CA LEU A 13 33.80 12.93 3.83
C LEU A 13 33.16 11.53 3.69
N LEU A 14 33.10 10.76 4.77
CA LEU A 14 32.44 9.45 4.82
C LEU A 14 30.90 9.57 4.65
N LEU A 15 30.29 10.63 5.16
CA LEU A 15 28.85 10.87 5.03
C LEU A 15 28.42 11.27 3.61
N ILE A 16 29.33 11.82 2.79
CA ILE A 16 29.03 12.24 1.41
C ILE A 16 29.06 11.05 0.44
N ILE A 17 29.73 9.94 0.77
CA ILE A 17 29.87 8.76 -0.10
C ILE A 17 28.63 7.82 -0.05
N SER A 18 27.68 8.08 0.83
CA SER A 18 26.63 7.11 1.22
C SER A 18 25.36 7.08 0.36
N CYS A 19 25.27 7.75 -0.78
CA CYS A 19 24.03 7.74 -1.56
C CYS A 19 24.25 7.77 -3.08
N ASP A 20 24.97 6.76 -3.61
CA ASP A 20 25.01 6.55 -5.08
C ASP A 20 24.19 5.30 -5.45
N SER A 21 22.90 5.33 -5.12
CA SER A 21 21.94 4.34 -5.65
C SER A 21 21.57 4.77 -7.06
N LYS A 22 22.14 4.10 -8.06
CA LYS A 22 21.77 4.32 -9.45
C LYS A 22 20.27 4.01 -9.64
N PRO A 23 19.53 4.85 -10.37
CA PRO A 23 18.13 4.58 -10.67
C PRO A 23 17.98 3.23 -11.38
N VAL A 24 17.03 2.43 -10.95
CA VAL A 24 16.65 1.20 -11.64
C VAL A 24 15.70 1.56 -12.78
N HIS A 25 16.01 1.11 -13.99
CA HIS A 25 15.20 1.36 -15.17
C HIS A 25 14.57 0.07 -15.67
N GLY A 26 13.23 0.05 -15.82
CA GLY A 26 12.49 -1.01 -16.49
C GLY A 26 12.22 -0.64 -17.95
N ARG A 27 12.48 -1.54 -18.90
CA ARG A 27 12.19 -1.30 -20.33
C ARG A 27 10.72 -1.51 -20.68
N ASN A 28 10.12 -2.58 -20.16
CA ASN A 28 8.76 -3.01 -20.53
C ASN A 28 7.75 -2.82 -19.38
N GLY A 29 8.21 -2.48 -18.20
CA GLY A 29 7.40 -2.25 -17.01
C GLY A 29 8.24 -2.36 -15.75
N MET A 30 7.68 -1.90 -14.66
CA MET A 30 8.30 -1.94 -13.34
C MET A 30 7.22 -2.16 -12.28
N VAL A 31 7.55 -2.95 -11.28
CA VAL A 31 6.72 -3.15 -10.09
C VAL A 31 7.57 -2.91 -8.86
N VAL A 32 7.06 -2.09 -7.95
CA VAL A 32 7.72 -1.77 -6.68
C VAL A 32 6.72 -2.02 -5.55
N SER A 33 7.15 -2.78 -4.55
CA SER A 33 6.39 -3.00 -3.32
C SER A 33 7.34 -3.21 -2.14
N THR A 34 6.80 -3.30 -0.94
CA THR A 34 7.56 -3.59 0.29
C THR A 34 8.04 -5.05 0.39
N SER A 35 7.62 -5.92 -0.53
CA SER A 35 7.97 -7.34 -0.56
C SER A 35 8.49 -7.76 -1.93
N TYR A 36 9.66 -8.39 -1.95
CA TYR A 36 10.22 -8.96 -3.18
C TYR A 36 9.27 -9.97 -3.82
N GLN A 37 8.65 -10.85 -3.01
CA GLN A 37 7.72 -11.88 -3.49
C GLN A 37 6.49 -11.23 -4.14
N ALA A 38 5.91 -10.21 -3.52
CA ALA A 38 4.77 -9.48 -4.07
C ALA A 38 5.15 -8.74 -5.37
N SER A 39 6.32 -8.08 -5.40
CA SER A 39 6.81 -7.43 -6.62
C SER A 39 7.02 -8.44 -7.76
N LYS A 40 7.52 -9.64 -7.43
CA LYS A 40 7.68 -10.72 -8.40
C LYS A 40 6.33 -11.16 -8.98
N VAL A 41 5.30 -11.32 -8.16
CA VAL A 41 3.94 -11.62 -8.64
C VAL A 41 3.48 -10.57 -9.66
N GLY A 42 3.62 -9.28 -9.35
CA GLY A 42 3.25 -8.22 -10.28
C GLY A 42 4.02 -8.27 -11.61
N ILE A 43 5.33 -8.56 -11.57
CA ILE A 43 6.14 -8.75 -12.79
C ILE A 43 5.66 -9.95 -13.59
N ASP A 44 5.30 -11.05 -12.93
CA ASP A 44 4.83 -12.26 -13.64
C ASP A 44 3.46 -12.00 -14.29
N ILE A 45 2.57 -11.22 -13.67
CA ILE A 45 1.31 -10.74 -14.28
C ILE A 45 1.58 -9.89 -15.53
N LEU A 46 2.51 -8.93 -15.46
CA LEU A 46 2.87 -8.12 -16.63
C LEU A 46 3.41 -8.98 -17.77
N LYS A 47 4.23 -10.01 -17.49
CA LYS A 47 4.75 -10.96 -18.49
C LYS A 47 3.67 -11.82 -19.14
N GLN A 48 2.57 -12.07 -18.45
CA GLN A 48 1.41 -12.79 -18.95
C GLN A 48 0.47 -11.92 -19.80
N GLY A 49 0.82 -10.65 -20.03
CA GLY A 49 0.03 -9.72 -20.82
C GLY A 49 -1.00 -8.92 -20.01
N GLY A 50 -0.92 -8.96 -18.69
CA GLY A 50 -1.67 -8.08 -17.83
C GLY A 50 -1.18 -6.64 -17.93
N ASN A 51 -2.06 -5.68 -17.61
CA ASN A 51 -1.69 -4.28 -17.50
C ASN A 51 -1.24 -3.90 -16.08
N ALA A 52 -0.94 -2.64 -15.84
CA ALA A 52 -0.50 -2.15 -14.53
C ALA A 52 -1.56 -2.36 -13.42
N VAL A 53 -2.85 -2.33 -13.75
CA VAL A 53 -3.93 -2.54 -12.79
C VAL A 53 -4.06 -4.01 -12.41
N ASP A 54 -3.93 -4.93 -13.38
CA ASP A 54 -3.86 -6.37 -13.10
C ASP A 54 -2.69 -6.68 -12.15
N ALA A 55 -1.50 -6.12 -12.47
CA ALA A 55 -0.32 -6.29 -11.64
C ALA A 55 -0.50 -5.71 -10.23
N ALA A 56 -1.07 -4.51 -10.11
CA ALA A 56 -1.31 -3.86 -8.82
C ALA A 56 -2.31 -4.65 -7.96
N SER A 57 -3.38 -5.17 -8.56
CA SER A 57 -4.36 -6.01 -7.86
C SER A 57 -3.74 -7.31 -7.36
N ALA A 58 -2.97 -8.00 -8.19
CA ALA A 58 -2.26 -9.22 -7.78
C ALA A 58 -1.21 -8.97 -6.70
N VAL A 59 -0.48 -7.84 -6.78
CA VAL A 59 0.47 -7.41 -5.73
C VAL A 59 -0.27 -7.15 -4.41
N GLY A 60 -1.43 -6.50 -4.45
CA GLY A 60 -2.25 -6.26 -3.27
C GLY A 60 -2.61 -7.55 -2.53
N PHE A 61 -3.07 -8.57 -3.26
CA PHE A 61 -3.35 -9.89 -2.67
C PHE A 61 -2.08 -10.61 -2.19
N ALA A 62 -0.96 -10.50 -2.91
CA ALA A 62 0.31 -11.07 -2.48
C ALA A 62 0.84 -10.40 -1.19
N LEU A 63 0.64 -9.10 -1.03
CA LEU A 63 1.01 -8.37 0.18
C LEU A 63 0.19 -8.79 1.40
N ALA A 64 -1.05 -9.26 1.23
CA ALA A 64 -1.85 -9.80 2.33
C ALA A 64 -1.16 -11.01 3.00
N VAL A 65 -0.30 -11.72 2.27
CA VAL A 65 0.49 -12.86 2.78
C VAL A 65 1.89 -12.42 3.19
N THR A 66 2.58 -11.65 2.35
CA THR A 66 4.02 -11.36 2.49
C THR A 66 4.32 -10.12 3.34
N SER A 67 3.31 -9.30 3.60
CA SER A 67 3.39 -8.07 4.41
C SER A 67 2.07 -7.81 5.13
N SER A 68 1.57 -8.82 5.83
CA SER A 68 0.22 -8.85 6.43
C SER A 68 -0.04 -7.75 7.47
N SER A 69 1.01 -7.17 8.06
CA SER A 69 0.88 -6.03 8.98
C SER A 69 0.48 -4.71 8.29
N ASN A 70 0.75 -4.57 6.98
CA ASN A 70 0.49 -3.33 6.23
C ASN A 70 -0.37 -3.55 4.99
N GLY A 71 -0.38 -4.75 4.40
CA GLY A 71 -1.08 -5.08 3.16
C GLY A 71 -2.12 -6.18 3.36
N ASN A 72 -2.93 -6.11 4.41
CA ASN A 72 -3.89 -7.16 4.76
C ASN A 72 -5.24 -6.99 4.05
N ILE A 73 -5.99 -8.10 3.95
CA ILE A 73 -7.35 -8.11 3.39
C ILE A 73 -8.41 -7.56 4.35
N GLY A 74 -8.06 -7.39 5.63
CA GLY A 74 -8.92 -6.78 6.65
C GLY A 74 -8.90 -5.25 6.66
N GLY A 75 -8.12 -4.64 5.78
CA GLY A 75 -7.97 -3.20 5.64
C GLY A 75 -8.72 -2.64 4.43
N GLY A 76 -8.23 -1.53 3.94
CA GLY A 76 -8.71 -0.83 2.76
C GLY A 76 -7.57 -0.08 2.07
N GLY A 77 -7.90 0.84 1.18
CA GLY A 77 -6.90 1.61 0.48
C GLY A 77 -7.47 2.55 -0.58
N PHE A 78 -6.54 3.10 -1.33
CA PHE A 78 -6.82 3.97 -2.47
C PHE A 78 -6.01 3.50 -3.67
N MET A 79 -6.56 3.65 -4.85
CA MET A 79 -5.84 3.44 -6.10
C MET A 79 -5.96 4.67 -6.98
N VAL A 80 -4.82 5.08 -7.53
CA VAL A 80 -4.76 6.11 -8.57
C VAL A 80 -4.08 5.49 -9.77
N GLY A 81 -4.74 5.51 -10.90
CA GLY A 81 -4.22 4.96 -12.15
C GLY A 81 -4.21 5.98 -13.26
N ARG A 82 -3.24 5.84 -14.16
CA ARG A 82 -3.13 6.59 -15.40
C ARG A 82 -2.77 5.66 -16.54
N PHE A 83 -3.57 5.66 -17.59
CA PHE A 83 -3.32 4.91 -18.81
C PHE A 83 -2.37 5.68 -19.74
N ALA A 84 -1.77 4.98 -20.69
CA ALA A 84 -0.81 5.54 -21.63
C ALA A 84 -1.41 6.67 -22.47
N GLU A 85 -2.69 6.56 -22.83
CA GLU A 85 -3.46 7.58 -23.55
C GLU A 85 -3.81 8.81 -22.70
N GLY A 86 -3.41 8.84 -21.42
CA GLY A 86 -3.59 9.95 -20.51
C GLY A 86 -4.84 9.91 -19.66
N LYS A 87 -5.78 8.99 -19.91
CA LYS A 87 -6.95 8.78 -19.06
C LYS A 87 -6.53 8.39 -17.64
N THR A 88 -7.13 9.02 -16.65
CA THR A 88 -6.89 8.75 -15.23
C THR A 88 -8.13 8.22 -14.54
N PHE A 89 -7.94 7.48 -13.45
CA PHE A 89 -9.02 7.08 -12.55
C PHE A 89 -8.52 7.10 -11.11
N THR A 90 -9.47 7.21 -10.18
CA THR A 90 -9.26 7.02 -8.75
C THR A 90 -10.29 6.03 -8.24
N LEU A 91 -9.88 5.20 -7.29
CA LEU A 91 -10.75 4.27 -6.59
C LEU A 91 -10.48 4.40 -5.09
N ASP A 92 -11.53 4.70 -4.35
CA ASP A 92 -11.55 4.70 -2.90
C ASP A 92 -12.22 3.39 -2.44
N TYR A 93 -11.45 2.55 -1.77
CA TYR A 93 -11.92 1.31 -1.15
C TYR A 93 -11.47 1.24 0.30
N ARG A 94 -11.43 2.39 0.95
CA ARG A 94 -11.12 2.50 2.36
C ARG A 94 -12.15 1.76 3.21
N GLU A 95 -11.77 1.42 4.43
CA GLU A 95 -12.67 0.85 5.44
C GLU A 95 -13.82 1.81 5.73
N MET A 96 -14.99 1.24 5.93
CA MET A 96 -16.18 2.00 6.29
C MET A 96 -16.60 1.71 7.73
N ALA A 97 -17.27 2.66 8.35
CA ALA A 97 -17.93 2.40 9.63
C ALA A 97 -19.04 1.35 9.45
N PRO A 98 -19.22 0.42 10.40
CA PRO A 98 -20.36 -0.48 10.40
C PRO A 98 -21.70 0.28 10.37
N SER A 99 -22.73 -0.30 9.74
CA SER A 99 -24.04 0.36 9.60
C SER A 99 -24.73 0.72 10.93
N LYS A 100 -24.32 0.08 12.02
CA LYS A 100 -24.79 0.36 13.39
C LYS A 100 -23.91 1.33 14.15
N ALA A 101 -22.85 1.90 13.53
CA ALA A 101 -22.04 2.91 14.20
C ALA A 101 -22.83 4.21 14.38
N TYR A 102 -22.63 4.85 15.50
CA TYR A 102 -23.22 6.14 15.84
C TYR A 102 -22.15 7.06 16.44
N LYS A 103 -22.44 8.37 16.47
CA LYS A 103 -21.47 9.42 16.81
C LYS A 103 -20.73 9.16 18.14
N ASP A 104 -21.47 8.76 19.17
CA ASP A 104 -20.97 8.69 20.54
C ASP A 104 -20.65 7.24 20.96
N ILE A 105 -20.41 6.34 19.99
CA ILE A 105 -20.18 4.89 20.21
C ILE A 105 -19.05 4.59 21.19
N TYR A 106 -18.11 5.50 21.38
CA TYR A 106 -16.95 5.38 22.29
C TYR A 106 -17.08 6.13 23.59
N LEU A 107 -18.23 6.78 23.82
CA LEU A 107 -18.53 7.51 25.06
C LEU A 107 -19.41 6.69 25.98
N ASP A 108 -19.39 7.05 27.28
CA ASP A 108 -20.35 6.61 28.28
C ASP A 108 -21.56 7.58 28.37
N ASP A 109 -22.47 7.33 29.29
CA ASP A 109 -23.69 8.13 29.45
C ASP A 109 -23.40 9.56 30.00
N ASP A 110 -22.19 9.81 30.47
CA ASP A 110 -21.73 11.11 30.98
C ASP A 110 -20.80 11.82 29.97
N ASP A 111 -20.78 11.38 28.69
CA ASP A 111 -19.93 11.90 27.62
C ASP A 111 -18.41 11.72 27.83
N ASN A 112 -17.98 10.83 28.73
CA ASN A 112 -16.58 10.52 28.91
C ASN A 112 -16.12 9.42 27.95
N VAL A 113 -14.87 9.47 27.52
CA VAL A 113 -14.27 8.43 26.67
C VAL A 113 -14.12 7.13 27.44
N ILE A 114 -14.72 6.05 26.92
CA ILE A 114 -14.52 4.70 27.44
C ILE A 114 -13.14 4.21 27.02
N GLU A 115 -12.22 4.08 27.97
CA GLU A 115 -10.83 3.72 27.75
C GLU A 115 -10.70 2.38 26.98
N GLY A 116 -9.90 2.39 25.93
CA GLY A 116 -9.62 1.21 25.11
C GLY A 116 -10.76 0.74 24.20
N LYS A 117 -11.97 1.31 24.28
CA LYS A 117 -13.11 0.84 23.47
C LYS A 117 -12.87 1.02 21.97
N SER A 118 -12.21 2.11 21.56
CA SER A 118 -11.85 2.40 20.18
C SER A 118 -10.57 1.70 19.68
N LEU A 119 -9.89 0.93 20.53
CA LEU A 119 -8.62 0.28 20.21
C LEU A 119 -8.67 -1.24 20.36
N ASN A 120 -9.27 -1.75 21.43
CA ASN A 120 -9.11 -3.13 21.87
C ASN A 120 -10.41 -3.94 21.82
N THR A 121 -11.48 -3.43 21.24
CA THR A 121 -12.76 -4.11 21.13
C THR A 121 -13.21 -4.27 19.69
N HIS A 122 -14.24 -5.08 19.47
CA HIS A 122 -14.88 -5.23 18.15
C HIS A 122 -15.46 -3.92 17.60
N PHE A 123 -15.72 -2.92 18.43
CA PHE A 123 -16.14 -1.58 18.01
C PHE A 123 -15.03 -0.80 17.30
N ALA A 124 -13.75 -1.22 17.44
CA ALA A 124 -12.63 -0.61 16.76
C ALA A 124 -12.51 -1.03 15.29
N SER A 125 -13.20 -2.11 14.89
CA SER A 125 -13.06 -2.69 13.56
C SER A 125 -13.97 -1.98 12.55
N GLY A 126 -13.36 -1.55 11.43
CA GLY A 126 -14.11 -1.11 10.26
C GLY A 126 -14.56 -2.30 9.39
N VAL A 127 -15.46 -2.02 8.45
CA VAL A 127 -15.82 -2.95 7.37
C VAL A 127 -14.71 -2.90 6.31
N PRO A 128 -14.01 -4.01 6.02
CA PRO A 128 -12.90 -4.02 5.09
C PRO A 128 -13.31 -3.71 3.65
N GLY A 129 -12.43 -3.00 2.93
CA GLY A 129 -12.62 -2.66 1.52
C GLY A 129 -11.58 -3.26 0.57
N SER A 130 -10.45 -3.81 1.08
CA SER A 130 -9.33 -4.25 0.25
C SER A 130 -9.74 -5.26 -0.83
N VAL A 131 -10.48 -6.29 -0.48
CA VAL A 131 -10.87 -7.35 -1.43
C VAL A 131 -11.79 -6.79 -2.51
N ASP A 132 -12.84 -6.07 -2.11
CA ASP A 132 -13.80 -5.47 -3.05
C ASP A 132 -13.11 -4.46 -3.98
N GLY A 133 -12.27 -3.58 -3.43
CA GLY A 133 -11.56 -2.57 -4.18
C GLY A 133 -10.56 -3.13 -5.18
N LEU A 134 -9.75 -4.13 -4.80
CA LEU A 134 -8.80 -4.78 -5.71
C LEU A 134 -9.51 -5.55 -6.82
N LEU A 135 -10.61 -6.25 -6.52
CA LEU A 135 -11.42 -6.94 -7.51
C LEU A 135 -12.14 -5.96 -8.44
N LYS A 136 -12.67 -4.87 -7.89
CA LYS A 136 -13.29 -3.80 -8.69
C LYS A 136 -12.27 -3.15 -9.62
N ALA A 137 -11.07 -2.82 -9.15
CA ALA A 137 -10.00 -2.28 -9.98
C ALA A 137 -9.67 -3.22 -11.14
N TRP A 138 -9.43 -4.50 -10.85
CA TRP A 138 -9.16 -5.51 -11.84
C TRP A 138 -10.29 -5.63 -12.87
N LYS A 139 -11.55 -5.68 -12.43
CA LYS A 139 -12.73 -5.82 -13.30
C LYS A 139 -12.94 -4.62 -14.22
N ASP A 140 -12.81 -3.40 -13.68
CA ASP A 140 -13.19 -2.17 -14.39
C ASP A 140 -12.04 -1.61 -15.23
N HIS A 141 -10.78 -1.92 -14.86
CA HIS A 141 -9.58 -1.28 -15.42
C HIS A 141 -8.47 -2.27 -15.80
N GLY A 142 -8.63 -3.55 -15.52
CA GLY A 142 -7.71 -4.60 -15.94
C GLY A 142 -7.69 -4.78 -17.47
N SER A 143 -6.70 -5.53 -17.96
CA SER A 143 -6.52 -5.80 -19.39
C SER A 143 -7.58 -6.73 -20.00
N GLY A 144 -8.26 -7.51 -19.16
CA GLY A 144 -9.09 -8.64 -19.59
C GLY A 144 -8.32 -9.92 -19.96
N ASN A 145 -6.98 -9.88 -19.91
CA ASN A 145 -6.13 -11.03 -20.24
C ASN A 145 -5.82 -11.93 -19.03
N ILE A 146 -6.03 -11.41 -17.82
CA ILE A 146 -5.74 -12.10 -16.57
C ILE A 146 -7.06 -12.55 -15.93
N SER A 147 -7.23 -13.85 -15.77
CA SER A 147 -8.35 -14.44 -15.02
C SER A 147 -8.08 -14.43 -13.51
N LEU A 148 -9.15 -14.45 -12.72
CA LEU A 148 -9.08 -14.73 -11.28
C LEU A 148 -8.71 -16.18 -11.01
#